data_d5c3457167ad8f9726cf8a9df46cb845
#
_entry.id   d5c3457167ad8f9726cf8a9df46cb845
#
_cell.length_a   1.000
_cell.length_b   1.000
_cell.length_c   1.000
_cell.angle_alpha   90.00
_cell.angle_beta   90.00
_cell.angle_gamma   90.00
#
_symmetry.space_group_name_H-M   'P 1'
#
loop_
_entity.id
_entity.type
_entity.pdbx_description
1 polymer ?
#
loop_
_entity_poly.entity_id
_entity_poly.type
_entity_poly.pdbx_seq_one_letter_code
_entity_poly.pdbx_strand_id
1 'polypeptide(L)'
;MDISIIGSGYVGLVTGACFADVGHHVICVDNDADKIKQLKAGEIPIYEPGLEEIIHRNVSSRRLRFTGNIEEAVESSQIIFIAVPTPPLPDGDVDLSFVEKVAREIAGVLSDYRVIVDKSTVPVKTGEKVAESIKRYNRHGAEFDVVSNPEFLREGCAVTDLMHPDRIVIGAQSEHAIDLMKKVYEPFMAPILVTDISSAELIKHCANSFLALKISYINAVSAICEASGADVERVADGIGMDHRIGRDFLNAGIGYGGSCFPKDIAAFIAISDQLGVPFHLLREVQRINEEQKTRFLKTIRETLWVLREKRIAVWGLTFKPDTDDVRSSVAIEVVEQLLREGAHVVAYDPKGMHKARAIKAIADAEFASTAIEAISDAEALVIATDWNEFANIDLAVLREKMRTPIVFDGRNLLNPETMRQFGFHYYSIGRASVRPQ
;
A
#
# COMPACT_ATOMS: atom_id res chain seq x y z
N MET A 1 -0.39 -3.93 28.73
CA MET A 1 1.05 -4.23 28.67
C MET A 1 1.78 -2.96 28.21
N ASP A 2 3.05 -2.84 28.56
CA ASP A 2 3.88 -1.70 28.16
C ASP A 2 4.66 -2.07 26.89
N ILE A 3 4.42 -1.33 25.81
CA ILE A 3 4.90 -1.61 24.46
C ILE A 3 5.57 -0.38 23.90
N SER A 4 6.71 -0.54 23.24
CA SER A 4 7.29 0.51 22.40
C SER A 4 7.27 0.13 20.92
N ILE A 5 7.11 1.13 20.06
CA ILE A 5 7.14 0.97 18.61
C ILE A 5 8.16 1.96 18.06
N ILE A 6 9.21 1.41 17.49
CA ILE A 6 10.31 2.19 16.92
C ILE A 6 10.09 2.34 15.42
N GLY A 7 9.86 3.57 15.01
CA GLY A 7 9.41 3.98 13.69
C GLY A 7 7.93 4.39 13.74
N SER A 8 7.66 5.70 13.61
CA SER A 8 6.29 6.27 13.52
C SER A 8 5.92 6.55 12.05
N GLY A 9 6.28 5.62 11.15
CA GLY A 9 5.76 5.58 9.80
C GLY A 9 4.33 5.04 9.77
N TYR A 10 3.82 4.71 8.58
CA TYR A 10 2.45 4.24 8.41
C TYR A 10 2.14 3.03 9.32
N VAL A 11 2.93 1.95 9.18
CA VAL A 11 2.74 0.72 9.95
C VAL A 11 2.88 0.94 11.46
N GLY A 12 3.94 1.66 11.88
CA GLY A 12 4.21 1.86 13.29
C GLY A 12 3.17 2.74 13.97
N LEU A 13 2.70 3.81 13.30
CA LEU A 13 1.72 4.72 13.88
C LEU A 13 0.34 4.06 14.00
N VAL A 14 -0.11 3.34 12.97
CA VAL A 14 -1.37 2.59 13.01
C VAL A 14 -1.31 1.49 14.09
N THR A 15 -0.20 0.74 14.13
CA THR A 15 -0.02 -0.32 15.13
C THR A 15 -0.05 0.25 16.55
N GLY A 16 0.68 1.35 16.80
CA GLY A 16 0.74 1.98 18.11
C GLY A 16 -0.61 2.54 18.57
N ALA A 17 -1.32 3.18 17.66
CA ALA A 17 -2.65 3.72 17.94
C ALA A 17 -3.65 2.60 18.29
N CYS A 18 -3.72 1.52 17.48
CA CYS A 18 -4.64 0.42 17.72
C CYS A 18 -4.28 -0.38 18.98
N PHE A 19 -2.99 -0.61 19.26
CA PHE A 19 -2.58 -1.26 20.52
C PHE A 19 -2.96 -0.44 21.73
N ALA A 20 -2.81 0.89 21.68
CA ALA A 20 -3.27 1.78 22.74
C ALA A 20 -4.80 1.73 22.90
N ASP A 21 -5.51 1.59 21.79
CA ASP A 21 -6.97 1.57 21.79
C ASP A 21 -7.57 0.32 22.45
N VAL A 22 -6.90 -0.81 22.29
CA VAL A 22 -7.29 -2.05 22.98
C VAL A 22 -6.78 -2.12 24.43
N GLY A 23 -6.16 -1.05 24.95
CA GLY A 23 -5.82 -0.91 26.38
C GLY A 23 -4.36 -1.13 26.75
N HIS A 24 -3.45 -1.25 25.80
CA HIS A 24 -2.00 -1.26 26.08
C HIS A 24 -1.49 0.16 26.34
N HIS A 25 -0.37 0.28 27.08
CA HIS A 25 0.40 1.51 27.18
C HIS A 25 1.48 1.51 26.10
N VAL A 26 1.41 2.46 25.19
CA VAL A 26 2.26 2.47 24.00
C VAL A 26 3.10 3.72 23.90
N ILE A 27 4.37 3.55 23.58
CA ILE A 27 5.31 4.63 23.26
C ILE A 27 5.75 4.46 21.80
N CYS A 28 5.38 5.41 20.95
CA CYS A 28 5.90 5.48 19.58
C CYS A 28 7.15 6.36 19.52
N VAL A 29 8.20 5.83 18.92
CA VAL A 29 9.51 6.49 18.78
C VAL A 29 9.77 6.81 17.32
N ASP A 30 10.28 8.01 17.05
CA ASP A 30 10.82 8.36 15.73
C ASP A 30 12.04 9.26 15.89
N ASN A 31 13.00 9.15 14.99
CA ASN A 31 14.20 9.99 14.99
C ASN A 31 13.97 11.34 14.27
N ASP A 32 12.83 11.53 13.62
CA ASP A 32 12.41 12.80 13.02
C ASP A 32 11.77 13.70 14.10
N ALA A 33 12.52 14.71 14.52
CA ALA A 33 12.10 15.63 15.58
C ALA A 33 10.86 16.45 15.18
N ASP A 34 10.74 16.81 13.90
CA ASP A 34 9.58 17.59 13.40
C ASP A 34 8.33 16.73 13.41
N LYS A 35 8.43 15.48 12.97
CA LYS A 35 7.33 14.51 13.05
C LYS A 35 6.88 14.28 14.49
N ILE A 36 7.81 14.08 15.42
CA ILE A 36 7.48 13.93 16.85
C ILE A 36 6.80 15.19 17.41
N LYS A 37 7.23 16.38 16.99
CA LYS A 37 6.59 17.64 17.38
C LYS A 37 5.16 17.73 16.85
N GLN A 38 4.92 17.39 15.59
CA GLN A 38 3.58 17.35 14.99
C GLN A 38 2.67 16.36 15.73
N LEU A 39 3.13 15.12 15.94
CA LEU A 39 2.36 14.10 16.66
C LEU A 39 2.02 14.51 18.10
N LYS A 40 2.94 15.18 18.83
CA LYS A 40 2.69 15.74 20.16
C LYS A 40 1.70 16.91 20.13
N ALA A 41 1.61 17.64 19.04
CA ALA A 41 0.63 18.70 18.81
C ALA A 41 -0.74 18.16 18.38
N GLY A 42 -0.86 16.84 18.11
CA GLY A 42 -2.08 16.20 17.61
C GLY A 42 -2.22 16.26 16.09
N GLU A 43 -1.17 16.66 15.37
CA GLU A 43 -1.15 16.67 13.90
C GLU A 43 -0.68 15.30 13.38
N ILE A 44 -1.51 14.64 12.59
CA ILE A 44 -1.22 13.29 12.08
C ILE A 44 -0.61 13.37 10.67
N PRO A 45 0.66 12.92 10.46
CA PRO A 45 1.37 13.14 9.21
C PRO A 45 0.98 12.18 8.08
N ILE A 46 -0.01 11.32 8.29
CA ILE A 46 -0.52 10.35 7.32
C ILE A 46 -2.04 10.42 7.27
N TYR A 47 -2.61 10.16 6.09
CA TYR A 47 -4.05 9.99 5.95
C TYR A 47 -4.42 8.50 6.07
N GLU A 48 -5.22 8.18 7.07
CA GLU A 48 -5.81 6.85 7.27
C GLU A 48 -7.18 7.04 7.97
N PRO A 49 -8.28 6.53 7.39
CA PRO A 49 -9.60 6.66 7.98
C PRO A 49 -9.67 6.15 9.42
N GLY A 50 -10.19 6.98 10.35
CA GLY A 50 -10.37 6.63 11.76
C GLY A 50 -9.10 6.71 12.64
N LEU A 51 -7.92 6.93 12.06
CA LEU A 51 -6.66 6.94 12.82
C LEU A 51 -6.55 8.18 13.74
N GLU A 52 -6.95 9.34 13.25
CA GLU A 52 -6.84 10.60 14.00
C GLU A 52 -7.64 10.53 15.30
N GLU A 53 -8.88 10.06 15.25
CA GLU A 53 -9.75 9.91 16.41
C GLU A 53 -9.16 8.93 17.45
N ILE A 54 -8.58 7.81 16.97
CA ILE A 54 -7.93 6.83 17.84
C ILE A 54 -6.72 7.44 18.54
N ILE A 55 -5.87 8.16 17.82
CA ILE A 55 -4.69 8.82 18.40
C ILE A 55 -5.12 9.84 19.45
N HIS A 56 -6.03 10.74 19.13
CA HIS A 56 -6.46 11.80 20.04
C HIS A 56 -7.04 11.25 21.36
N ARG A 57 -7.93 10.24 21.29
CA ARG A 57 -8.50 9.65 22.52
C ARG A 57 -7.45 8.90 23.35
N ASN A 58 -6.46 8.25 22.72
CA ASN A 58 -5.46 7.49 23.45
C ASN A 58 -4.31 8.37 24.00
N VAL A 59 -3.98 9.47 23.36
CA VAL A 59 -3.11 10.51 23.92
C VAL A 59 -3.80 11.16 25.12
N SER A 60 -5.08 11.54 25.02
CA SER A 60 -5.85 12.15 26.10
C SER A 60 -5.99 11.20 27.31
N SER A 61 -6.13 9.90 27.09
CA SER A 61 -6.17 8.87 28.14
C SER A 61 -4.80 8.42 28.64
N ARG A 62 -3.71 9.01 28.14
CA ARG A 62 -2.31 8.69 28.47
C ARG A 62 -1.91 7.24 28.17
N ARG A 63 -2.61 6.57 27.28
CA ARG A 63 -2.23 5.25 26.78
C ARG A 63 -1.27 5.29 25.59
N LEU A 64 -1.25 6.39 24.84
CA LEU A 64 -0.35 6.60 23.72
C LEU A 64 0.50 7.85 23.98
N ARG A 65 1.81 7.74 23.79
CA ARG A 65 2.74 8.87 23.82
C ARG A 65 3.81 8.76 22.73
N PHE A 66 4.43 9.89 22.42
CA PHE A 66 5.44 10.00 21.37
C PHE A 66 6.75 10.54 21.94
N THR A 67 7.88 9.96 21.53
CA THR A 67 9.20 10.43 21.96
C THR A 67 10.24 10.26 20.85
N GLY A 68 11.29 11.07 20.88
CA GLY A 68 12.51 10.86 20.07
C GLY A 68 13.57 10.04 20.79
N ASN A 69 13.33 9.64 22.05
CA ASN A 69 14.30 8.96 22.90
C ASN A 69 14.03 7.44 22.94
N ILE A 70 14.89 6.67 22.26
CA ILE A 70 14.80 5.21 22.21
C ILE A 70 15.12 4.57 23.57
N GLU A 71 16.04 5.12 24.36
CA GLU A 71 16.40 4.62 25.69
C GLU A 71 15.20 4.63 26.62
N GLU A 72 14.50 5.78 26.72
CA GLU A 72 13.25 5.91 27.49
C GLU A 72 12.22 4.84 27.08
N ALA A 73 12.09 4.58 25.79
CA ALA A 73 11.10 3.63 25.27
C ALA A 73 11.48 2.18 25.63
N VAL A 74 12.75 1.81 25.45
CA VAL A 74 13.28 0.46 25.77
C VAL A 74 13.17 0.16 27.27
N GLU A 75 13.56 1.11 28.11
CA GLU A 75 13.48 0.94 29.57
C GLU A 75 12.05 0.81 30.09
N SER A 76 11.12 1.54 29.47
CA SER A 76 9.71 1.58 29.90
C SER A 76 8.84 0.45 29.33
N SER A 77 9.35 -0.40 28.46
CA SER A 77 8.54 -1.38 27.72
C SER A 77 9.09 -2.78 27.82
N GLN A 78 8.19 -3.77 27.96
CA GLN A 78 8.53 -5.18 27.93
C GLN A 78 8.69 -5.71 26.50
N ILE A 79 7.94 -5.15 25.56
CA ILE A 79 7.91 -5.58 24.16
C ILE A 79 8.22 -4.39 23.26
N ILE A 80 9.17 -4.56 22.36
CA ILE A 80 9.71 -3.51 21.49
C ILE A 80 9.49 -3.92 20.05
N PHE A 81 8.61 -3.20 19.34
CA PHE A 81 8.37 -3.42 17.91
C PHE A 81 9.30 -2.55 17.08
N ILE A 82 9.94 -3.15 16.08
CA ILE A 82 10.71 -2.47 15.04
C ILE A 82 9.79 -2.32 13.82
N ALA A 83 9.40 -1.09 13.50
CA ALA A 83 8.51 -0.74 12.39
C ALA A 83 9.12 0.36 11.53
N VAL A 84 10.39 0.20 11.17
CA VAL A 84 11.17 1.16 10.40
C VAL A 84 11.09 0.90 8.89
N PRO A 85 11.39 1.91 8.04
CA PRO A 85 11.40 1.72 6.60
C PRO A 85 12.40 0.66 6.15
N THR A 86 12.01 -0.07 5.10
CA THR A 86 12.84 -1.06 4.40
C THR A 86 12.80 -0.74 2.90
N PRO A 87 13.47 0.35 2.46
CA PRO A 87 13.42 0.78 1.08
C PRO A 87 14.13 -0.20 0.14
N PRO A 88 13.70 -0.27 -1.16
CA PRO A 88 14.38 -1.12 -2.13
C PRO A 88 15.73 -0.53 -2.52
N LEU A 89 16.71 -1.39 -2.73
CA LEU A 89 17.98 -1.09 -3.37
C LEU A 89 17.85 -1.18 -4.91
N PRO A 90 18.79 -0.60 -5.67
CA PRO A 90 18.74 -0.60 -7.15
C PRO A 90 18.73 -2.00 -7.79
N ASP A 91 19.26 -3.01 -7.11
CA ASP A 91 19.28 -4.41 -7.54
C ASP A 91 18.01 -5.19 -7.15
N GLY A 92 17.05 -4.52 -6.49
CA GLY A 92 15.81 -5.11 -6.02
C GLY A 92 15.88 -5.71 -4.62
N ASP A 93 17.05 -5.76 -3.99
CA ASP A 93 17.20 -6.15 -2.58
C ASP A 93 16.65 -5.07 -1.63
N VAL A 94 16.62 -5.36 -0.35
CA VAL A 94 16.07 -4.49 0.70
C VAL A 94 17.18 -3.86 1.51
N ASP A 95 17.14 -2.53 1.67
CA ASP A 95 18.03 -1.83 2.60
C ASP A 95 17.61 -2.08 4.06
N LEU A 96 18.40 -2.89 4.75
CA LEU A 96 18.20 -3.23 6.17
C LEU A 96 18.97 -2.32 7.14
N SER A 97 19.61 -1.25 6.65
CA SER A 97 20.42 -0.35 7.47
C SER A 97 19.64 0.28 8.63
N PHE A 98 18.36 0.60 8.41
CA PHE A 98 17.50 1.14 9.46
C PHE A 98 17.18 0.09 10.54
N VAL A 99 16.92 -1.16 10.14
CA VAL A 99 16.65 -2.28 11.07
C VAL A 99 17.90 -2.57 11.91
N GLU A 100 19.06 -2.68 11.25
CA GLU A 100 20.35 -2.93 11.94
C GLU A 100 20.71 -1.79 12.90
N LYS A 101 20.51 -0.53 12.49
CA LYS A 101 20.74 0.64 13.34
C LYS A 101 19.90 0.58 14.61
N VAL A 102 18.60 0.32 14.47
CA VAL A 102 17.67 0.23 15.61
C VAL A 102 18.04 -0.96 16.51
N ALA A 103 18.35 -2.13 15.95
CA ALA A 103 18.80 -3.28 16.71
C ALA A 103 20.04 -2.96 17.59
N ARG A 104 21.00 -2.21 17.05
CA ARG A 104 22.20 -1.75 17.80
C ARG A 104 21.85 -0.74 18.89
N GLU A 105 20.94 0.22 18.60
CA GLU A 105 20.52 1.22 19.59
C GLU A 105 19.79 0.54 20.75
N ILE A 106 18.86 -0.40 20.47
CA ILE A 106 18.21 -1.22 21.51
C ILE A 106 19.25 -1.97 22.34
N ALA A 107 20.19 -2.67 21.69
CA ALA A 107 21.21 -3.47 22.36
C ALA A 107 22.07 -2.64 23.31
N GLY A 108 22.35 -1.37 22.96
CA GLY A 108 23.17 -0.46 23.75
C GLY A 108 22.57 -0.06 25.10
N VAL A 109 21.23 -0.12 25.22
CA VAL A 109 20.46 0.32 26.40
C VAL A 109 19.65 -0.82 27.05
N LEU A 110 19.76 -2.03 26.52
CA LEU A 110 19.05 -3.21 27.01
C LEU A 110 19.59 -3.64 28.39
N SER A 111 18.86 -3.41 29.48
CA SER A 111 19.27 -3.70 30.86
C SER A 111 18.56 -4.90 31.47
N ASP A 112 17.37 -5.23 30.99
CA ASP A 112 16.54 -6.34 31.46
C ASP A 112 15.98 -7.13 30.27
N TYR A 113 15.34 -8.27 30.55
CA TYR A 113 14.69 -9.08 29.52
C TYR A 113 13.67 -8.30 28.71
N ARG A 114 13.77 -8.36 27.39
CA ARG A 114 12.82 -7.77 26.44
C ARG A 114 12.54 -8.72 25.28
N VAL A 115 11.34 -8.63 24.74
CA VAL A 115 10.98 -9.24 23.45
C VAL A 115 11.11 -8.17 22.36
N ILE A 116 11.99 -8.42 21.40
CA ILE A 116 12.24 -7.54 20.27
C ILE A 116 11.50 -8.12 19.06
N VAL A 117 10.55 -7.36 18.53
CA VAL A 117 9.61 -7.82 17.50
C VAL A 117 9.90 -7.11 16.19
N ASP A 118 10.34 -7.83 15.17
CA ASP A 118 10.42 -7.29 13.83
C ASP A 118 9.04 -7.31 13.18
N LYS A 119 8.51 -6.11 12.92
CA LYS A 119 7.22 -5.91 12.24
C LYS A 119 7.40 -5.39 10.82
N SER A 120 8.56 -4.87 10.49
CA SER A 120 8.90 -4.43 9.13
C SER A 120 8.87 -5.62 8.16
N THR A 121 8.53 -5.36 6.89
CA THR A 121 8.66 -6.38 5.83
C THR A 121 10.11 -6.54 5.46
N VAL A 122 10.69 -7.68 5.80
CA VAL A 122 12.13 -7.96 5.72
C VAL A 122 12.39 -9.28 4.98
N PRO A 123 13.57 -9.44 4.34
CA PRO A 123 14.01 -10.72 3.79
C PRO A 123 14.08 -11.83 4.84
N VAL A 124 13.90 -13.06 4.38
CA VAL A 124 14.07 -14.27 5.22
C VAL A 124 15.46 -14.30 5.86
N LYS A 125 15.54 -14.72 7.15
CA LYS A 125 16.70 -14.70 8.02
C LYS A 125 17.09 -13.33 8.58
N THR A 126 16.27 -12.31 8.43
CA THR A 126 16.54 -11.00 9.05
C THR A 126 16.43 -11.08 10.57
N GLY A 127 15.47 -11.82 11.12
CA GLY A 127 15.38 -12.01 12.57
C GLY A 127 16.62 -12.67 13.19
N GLU A 128 17.29 -13.58 12.48
CA GLU A 128 18.58 -14.13 12.92
C GLU A 128 19.67 -13.03 12.97
N LYS A 129 19.74 -12.18 11.93
CA LYS A 129 20.67 -11.04 11.88
C LYS A 129 20.40 -10.01 12.97
N VAL A 130 19.13 -9.74 13.26
CA VAL A 130 18.73 -8.86 14.37
C VAL A 130 19.20 -9.45 15.70
N ALA A 131 19.00 -10.74 15.94
CA ALA A 131 19.46 -11.42 17.15
C ALA A 131 20.99 -11.38 17.28
N GLU A 132 21.72 -11.62 16.19
CA GLU A 132 23.20 -11.51 16.18
C GLU A 132 23.67 -10.08 16.47
N SER A 133 23.03 -9.07 15.87
CA SER A 133 23.36 -7.65 16.12
C SER A 133 23.10 -7.28 17.57
N ILE A 134 21.96 -7.64 18.13
CA ILE A 134 21.67 -7.38 19.54
C ILE A 134 22.67 -8.08 20.43
N LYS A 135 22.94 -9.36 20.21
CA LYS A 135 23.96 -10.13 21.01
C LYS A 135 25.35 -9.49 20.96
N ARG A 136 25.75 -8.96 19.81
CA ARG A 136 27.05 -8.31 19.61
C ARG A 136 27.19 -6.99 20.36
N TYR A 137 26.14 -6.19 20.42
CA TYR A 137 26.16 -4.84 20.98
C TYR A 137 25.51 -4.72 22.37
N ASN A 138 24.98 -5.80 22.93
CA ASN A 138 24.38 -5.86 24.27
C ASN A 138 25.46 -5.67 25.35
N ARG A 139 25.51 -4.48 25.91
CA ARG A 139 26.56 -4.07 26.87
C ARG A 139 26.32 -4.61 28.27
N HIS A 140 25.07 -4.88 28.61
CA HIS A 140 24.65 -5.27 29.96
C HIS A 140 24.47 -6.79 30.10
N GLY A 141 24.55 -7.55 29.01
CA GLY A 141 24.33 -8.99 29.00
C GLY A 141 22.89 -9.40 29.34
N ALA A 142 21.93 -8.49 29.11
CA ALA A 142 20.53 -8.77 29.36
C ALA A 142 20.00 -9.86 28.42
N GLU A 143 19.10 -10.70 28.91
CA GLU A 143 18.42 -11.70 28.10
C GLU A 143 17.39 -11.04 27.17
N PHE A 144 17.17 -11.63 26.01
CA PHE A 144 16.17 -11.16 25.03
C PHE A 144 15.73 -12.29 24.12
N ASP A 145 14.55 -12.14 23.57
CA ASP A 145 14.05 -12.95 22.47
C ASP A 145 13.74 -12.07 21.24
N VAL A 146 13.93 -12.64 20.04
CA VAL A 146 13.56 -12.00 18.79
C VAL A 146 12.33 -12.73 18.21
N VAL A 147 11.37 -11.94 17.76
CA VAL A 147 10.13 -12.41 17.16
C VAL A 147 9.92 -11.74 15.80
N SER A 148 9.52 -12.50 14.79
CA SER A 148 9.00 -11.96 13.54
C SER A 148 7.46 -11.89 13.63
N ASN A 149 6.91 -10.71 13.44
CA ASN A 149 5.46 -10.48 13.48
C ASN A 149 5.05 -9.59 12.29
N PRO A 150 5.00 -10.17 11.10
CA PRO A 150 4.67 -9.42 9.90
C PRO A 150 3.28 -8.78 9.98
N GLU A 151 3.14 -7.61 9.35
CA GLU A 151 1.86 -6.93 9.20
C GLU A 151 1.17 -7.33 7.88
N PHE A 152 -0.16 -7.19 7.82
CA PHE A 152 -0.96 -7.44 6.63
C PHE A 152 -1.94 -6.28 6.39
N LEU A 153 -1.51 -5.08 6.73
CA LEU A 153 -2.32 -3.86 6.67
C LEU A 153 -2.44 -3.37 5.22
N ARG A 154 -3.63 -2.86 4.89
CA ARG A 154 -3.87 -2.17 3.63
C ARG A 154 -4.06 -0.69 3.91
N GLU A 155 -3.26 0.17 3.29
CA GLU A 155 -3.46 1.61 3.38
C GLU A 155 -4.91 1.98 3.05
N GLY A 156 -5.51 2.91 3.80
CA GLY A 156 -6.93 3.27 3.68
C GLY A 156 -7.91 2.35 4.42
N CYS A 157 -7.46 1.18 4.89
CA CYS A 157 -8.23 0.25 5.71
C CYS A 157 -7.41 -0.32 6.88
N ALA A 158 -6.22 0.23 7.15
CA ALA A 158 -5.25 -0.36 8.06
C ALA A 158 -5.73 -0.39 9.51
N VAL A 159 -6.49 0.60 9.95
CA VAL A 159 -7.13 0.59 11.27
C VAL A 159 -8.10 -0.60 11.37
N THR A 160 -8.96 -0.78 10.39
CA THR A 160 -9.92 -1.89 10.36
C THR A 160 -9.21 -3.24 10.27
N ASP A 161 -8.20 -3.36 9.39
CA ASP A 161 -7.41 -4.58 9.21
C ASP A 161 -6.68 -5.00 10.49
N LEU A 162 -6.20 -4.03 11.28
CA LEU A 162 -5.52 -4.34 12.55
C LEU A 162 -6.50 -4.63 13.68
N MET A 163 -7.64 -3.92 13.72
CA MET A 163 -8.67 -4.16 14.76
C MET A 163 -9.44 -5.48 14.54
N HIS A 164 -9.53 -5.94 13.29
CA HIS A 164 -10.25 -7.16 12.91
C HIS A 164 -9.40 -8.00 11.92
N PRO A 165 -8.22 -8.48 12.35
CA PRO A 165 -7.33 -9.20 11.45
C PRO A 165 -7.83 -10.62 11.13
N ASP A 166 -7.71 -11.03 9.87
CA ASP A 166 -8.01 -12.41 9.46
C ASP A 166 -7.12 -13.43 10.18
N ARG A 167 -5.90 -13.06 10.47
CA ARG A 167 -4.90 -13.84 11.20
C ARG A 167 -3.78 -12.95 11.74
N ILE A 168 -3.14 -13.45 12.80
CA ILE A 168 -1.90 -12.90 13.37
C ILE A 168 -0.83 -13.96 13.23
N VAL A 169 0.36 -13.60 12.73
CA VAL A 169 1.50 -14.51 12.58
C VAL A 169 2.57 -14.15 13.59
N ILE A 170 3.01 -15.13 14.38
CA ILE A 170 4.08 -14.98 15.37
C ILE A 170 5.16 -16.01 15.06
N GLY A 171 6.29 -15.55 14.55
CA GLY A 171 7.50 -16.35 14.33
C GLY A 171 8.43 -16.23 15.53
N ALA A 172 8.53 -17.25 16.37
CA ALA A 172 9.36 -17.24 17.56
C ALA A 172 9.85 -18.64 17.93
N GLN A 173 10.93 -18.69 18.72
CA GLN A 173 11.49 -19.95 19.24
C GLN A 173 11.19 -20.14 20.72
N SER A 174 11.08 -19.07 21.49
CA SER A 174 10.88 -19.07 22.94
C SER A 174 9.39 -19.13 23.29
N GLU A 175 8.98 -20.11 24.08
CA GLU A 175 7.61 -20.22 24.61
C GLU A 175 7.22 -18.97 25.43
N HIS A 176 8.21 -18.39 26.15
CA HIS A 176 7.97 -17.18 26.93
C HIS A 176 7.65 -15.97 26.04
N ALA A 177 8.38 -15.78 24.95
CA ALA A 177 8.10 -14.74 23.97
C ALA A 177 6.76 -14.98 23.26
N ILE A 178 6.44 -16.23 22.92
CA ILE A 178 5.16 -16.60 22.31
C ILE A 178 3.99 -16.23 23.23
N ASP A 179 4.10 -16.55 24.52
CA ASP A 179 3.04 -16.25 25.51
C ASP A 179 2.86 -14.74 25.71
N LEU A 180 3.94 -13.98 25.71
CA LEU A 180 3.87 -12.51 25.77
C LEU A 180 3.20 -11.94 24.51
N MET A 181 3.57 -12.41 23.35
CA MET A 181 2.97 -11.97 22.07
C MET A 181 1.48 -12.34 21.99
N LYS A 182 1.08 -13.54 22.45
CA LYS A 182 -0.34 -13.92 22.55
C LYS A 182 -1.13 -12.96 23.42
N LYS A 183 -0.58 -12.50 24.55
CA LYS A 183 -1.22 -11.50 25.43
C LYS A 183 -1.37 -10.13 24.77
N VAL A 184 -0.40 -9.72 23.91
CA VAL A 184 -0.53 -8.48 23.13
C VAL A 184 -1.75 -8.55 22.21
N TYR A 185 -1.95 -9.70 21.57
CA TYR A 185 -2.99 -9.89 20.55
C TYR A 185 -4.32 -10.45 21.08
N GLU A 186 -4.40 -10.84 22.34
CA GLU A 186 -5.63 -11.38 22.96
C GLU A 186 -6.86 -10.48 22.73
N PRO A 187 -6.78 -9.13 22.87
CA PRO A 187 -7.93 -8.26 22.67
C PRO A 187 -8.52 -8.27 21.26
N PHE A 188 -7.74 -8.66 20.26
CA PHE A 188 -8.17 -8.68 18.85
C PHE A 188 -9.01 -9.89 18.47
N MET A 189 -9.04 -10.93 19.32
CA MET A 189 -9.86 -12.17 19.18
C MET A 189 -9.71 -12.85 17.81
N ALA A 190 -8.54 -12.75 17.19
CA ALA A 190 -8.26 -13.32 15.88
C ALA A 190 -7.44 -14.62 15.96
N PRO A 191 -7.49 -15.48 14.95
CA PRO A 191 -6.64 -16.66 14.87
C PRO A 191 -5.16 -16.29 14.91
N ILE A 192 -4.39 -16.95 15.79
CA ILE A 192 -2.93 -16.76 15.91
C ILE A 192 -2.23 -18.00 15.37
N LEU A 193 -1.41 -17.80 14.34
CA LEU A 193 -0.49 -18.80 13.82
C LEU A 193 0.89 -18.60 14.46
N VAL A 194 1.32 -19.55 15.28
CA VAL A 194 2.67 -19.60 15.81
C VAL A 194 3.53 -20.48 14.91
N THR A 195 4.71 -19.98 14.52
CA THR A 195 5.65 -20.68 13.65
C THR A 195 7.09 -20.27 13.99
N ASP A 196 8.09 -20.77 13.24
CA ASP A 196 9.45 -20.28 13.30
C ASP A 196 9.60 -18.90 12.62
N ILE A 197 10.70 -18.21 12.91
CA ILE A 197 10.96 -16.85 12.42
C ILE A 197 11.01 -16.81 10.89
N SER A 198 11.75 -17.73 10.26
CA SER A 198 11.93 -17.75 8.80
C SER A 198 10.61 -18.01 8.06
N SER A 199 9.76 -18.89 8.59
CA SER A 199 8.42 -19.12 8.05
C SER A 199 7.53 -17.90 8.18
N ALA A 200 7.58 -17.17 9.32
CA ALA A 200 6.81 -15.93 9.50
C ALA A 200 7.23 -14.84 8.50
N GLU A 201 8.53 -14.63 8.31
CA GLU A 201 9.08 -13.71 7.31
C GLU A 201 8.62 -14.09 5.90
N LEU A 202 8.70 -15.37 5.54
CA LEU A 202 8.31 -15.86 4.21
C LEU A 202 6.80 -15.74 3.95
N ILE A 203 5.95 -15.95 4.97
CA ILE A 203 4.50 -15.81 4.86
C ILE A 203 4.11 -14.42 4.33
N LYS A 204 4.77 -13.36 4.79
CA LYS A 204 4.49 -12.00 4.31
C LYS A 204 4.79 -11.84 2.82
N HIS A 205 5.96 -12.29 2.37
CA HIS A 205 6.33 -12.23 0.95
C HIS A 205 5.40 -13.09 0.08
N CYS A 206 5.08 -14.30 0.53
CA CYS A 206 4.13 -15.18 -0.16
C CYS A 206 2.74 -14.56 -0.27
N ALA A 207 2.22 -13.96 0.81
CA ALA A 207 0.90 -13.33 0.79
C ALA A 207 0.85 -12.18 -0.22
N ASN A 208 1.79 -11.22 -0.16
CA ASN A 208 1.80 -10.08 -1.05
C ASN A 208 2.03 -10.48 -2.52
N SER A 209 2.90 -11.44 -2.78
CA SER A 209 3.16 -11.93 -4.14
C SER A 209 1.96 -12.69 -4.72
N PHE A 210 1.23 -13.45 -3.90
CA PHE A 210 0.02 -14.14 -4.35
C PHE A 210 -1.12 -13.16 -4.67
N LEU A 211 -1.28 -12.11 -3.87
CA LEU A 211 -2.28 -11.06 -4.16
C LEU A 211 -1.95 -10.32 -5.47
N ALA A 212 -0.69 -9.98 -5.70
CA ALA A 212 -0.25 -9.38 -6.96
C ALA A 212 -0.40 -10.33 -8.15
N LEU A 213 -0.18 -11.65 -7.95
CA LEU A 213 -0.45 -12.67 -8.96
C LEU A 213 -1.93 -12.67 -9.36
N LYS A 214 -2.87 -12.59 -8.40
CA LYS A 214 -4.30 -12.52 -8.71
C LYS A 214 -4.64 -11.33 -9.59
N ILE A 215 -4.07 -10.14 -9.30
CA ILE A 215 -4.28 -8.93 -10.12
C ILE A 215 -3.66 -9.12 -11.51
N SER A 216 -2.42 -9.60 -11.62
CA SER A 216 -1.79 -9.85 -12.93
C SER A 216 -2.52 -10.94 -13.72
N TYR A 217 -3.03 -11.98 -13.05
CA TYR A 217 -3.82 -13.03 -13.69
C TYR A 217 -5.08 -12.46 -14.35
N ILE A 218 -5.90 -11.69 -13.59
CA ILE A 218 -7.13 -11.14 -14.16
C ILE A 218 -6.85 -10.08 -15.23
N ASN A 219 -5.75 -9.35 -15.13
CA ASN A 219 -5.30 -8.42 -16.16
C ASN A 219 -4.87 -9.16 -17.45
N ALA A 220 -4.22 -10.31 -17.35
CA ALA A 220 -3.94 -11.14 -18.51
C ALA A 220 -5.23 -11.70 -19.14
N VAL A 221 -6.19 -12.15 -18.30
CA VAL A 221 -7.52 -12.60 -18.74
C VAL A 221 -8.29 -11.47 -19.40
N SER A 222 -8.14 -10.22 -18.95
CA SER A 222 -8.81 -9.06 -19.56
C SER A 222 -8.47 -8.90 -21.04
N ALA A 223 -7.21 -9.20 -21.44
CA ALA A 223 -6.79 -9.19 -22.84
C ALA A 223 -7.53 -10.26 -23.68
N ILE A 224 -7.73 -11.43 -23.09
CA ILE A 224 -8.49 -12.51 -23.74
C ILE A 224 -9.97 -12.11 -23.87
N CYS A 225 -10.54 -11.48 -22.85
CA CYS A 225 -11.93 -10.99 -22.89
C CYS A 225 -12.11 -9.95 -24.02
N GLU A 226 -11.20 -8.98 -24.15
CA GLU A 226 -11.24 -8.00 -25.25
C GLU A 226 -11.21 -8.66 -26.63
N ALA A 227 -10.35 -9.66 -26.80
CA ALA A 227 -10.19 -10.37 -28.06
C ALA A 227 -11.36 -11.30 -28.38
N SER A 228 -12.03 -11.87 -27.38
CA SER A 228 -13.13 -12.83 -27.53
C SER A 228 -14.53 -12.21 -27.45
N GLY A 229 -14.64 -10.93 -27.02
CA GLY A 229 -15.91 -10.27 -26.76
C GLY A 229 -16.55 -10.65 -25.43
N ALA A 230 -15.80 -11.32 -24.52
CA ALA A 230 -16.26 -11.60 -23.17
C ALA A 230 -16.16 -10.35 -22.28
N ASP A 231 -16.77 -10.40 -21.09
CA ASP A 231 -16.70 -9.36 -20.07
C ASP A 231 -15.88 -9.87 -18.88
N VAL A 232 -14.76 -9.20 -18.60
CA VAL A 232 -13.82 -9.61 -17.54
C VAL A 232 -14.45 -9.60 -16.15
N GLU A 233 -15.39 -8.68 -15.87
CA GLU A 233 -16.06 -8.63 -14.56
C GLU A 233 -16.91 -9.88 -14.35
N ARG A 234 -17.66 -10.31 -15.38
CA ARG A 234 -18.45 -11.55 -15.33
C ARG A 234 -17.56 -12.78 -15.20
N VAL A 235 -16.40 -12.79 -15.87
CA VAL A 235 -15.43 -13.87 -15.74
C VAL A 235 -14.85 -13.89 -14.31
N ALA A 236 -14.47 -12.73 -13.77
CA ALA A 236 -13.96 -12.61 -12.42
C ALA A 236 -14.97 -13.04 -11.36
N ASP A 237 -16.24 -12.64 -11.53
CA ASP A 237 -17.34 -13.06 -10.66
C ASP A 237 -17.55 -14.58 -10.74
N GLY A 238 -17.61 -15.14 -11.97
CA GLY A 238 -17.82 -16.55 -12.18
C GLY A 238 -16.74 -17.45 -11.53
N ILE A 239 -15.45 -17.13 -11.74
CA ILE A 239 -14.37 -17.88 -11.09
C ILE A 239 -14.27 -17.58 -9.59
N GLY A 240 -14.62 -16.36 -9.18
CA GLY A 240 -14.58 -15.92 -7.78
C GLY A 240 -15.65 -16.56 -6.88
N MET A 241 -16.74 -17.11 -7.47
CA MET A 241 -17.74 -17.90 -6.75
C MET A 241 -17.18 -19.23 -6.19
N ASP A 242 -16.10 -19.75 -6.76
CA ASP A 242 -15.39 -20.88 -6.17
C ASP A 242 -14.63 -20.40 -4.92
N HIS A 243 -15.00 -20.92 -3.74
CA HIS A 243 -14.38 -20.54 -2.46
C HIS A 243 -12.87 -20.80 -2.41
N ARG A 244 -12.34 -21.70 -3.23
CA ARG A 244 -10.90 -21.97 -3.35
C ARG A 244 -10.15 -20.85 -4.07
N ILE A 245 -10.84 -20.02 -4.83
CA ILE A 245 -10.29 -18.89 -5.58
C ILE A 245 -10.64 -17.57 -4.86
N GLY A 246 -11.92 -17.34 -4.58
CA GLY A 246 -12.44 -16.12 -3.98
C GLY A 246 -12.36 -14.90 -4.94
N ARG A 247 -13.31 -13.97 -4.83
CA ARG A 247 -13.45 -12.81 -5.72
C ARG A 247 -12.40 -11.72 -5.49
N ASP A 248 -11.91 -11.58 -4.26
CA ASP A 248 -10.98 -10.52 -3.88
C ASP A 248 -9.70 -10.54 -4.71
N PHE A 249 -9.20 -9.36 -5.08
CA PHE A 249 -8.02 -9.15 -5.93
C PHE A 249 -8.16 -9.65 -7.37
N LEU A 250 -9.38 -9.94 -7.85
CA LEU A 250 -9.69 -10.24 -9.25
C LEU A 250 -10.35 -9.05 -9.96
N ASN A 251 -10.00 -7.81 -9.61
CA ASN A 251 -10.43 -6.60 -10.30
C ASN A 251 -9.42 -6.25 -11.39
N ALA A 252 -9.85 -6.32 -12.66
CA ALA A 252 -9.03 -5.89 -13.77
C ALA A 252 -8.89 -4.35 -13.80
N GLY A 253 -7.70 -3.86 -14.14
CA GLY A 253 -7.43 -2.43 -14.21
C GLY A 253 -6.09 -2.13 -14.89
N ILE A 254 -5.58 -0.91 -14.75
CA ILE A 254 -4.32 -0.46 -15.36
C ILE A 254 -3.05 -1.02 -14.69
N GLY A 255 -3.20 -1.94 -13.77
CA GLY A 255 -2.11 -2.54 -12.99
C GLY A 255 -2.10 -2.09 -11.53
N TYR A 256 -1.29 -2.81 -10.75
CA TYR A 256 -1.04 -2.46 -9.35
C TYR A 256 0.17 -1.53 -9.22
N GLY A 257 0.15 -0.74 -8.16
CA GLY A 257 1.22 0.16 -7.73
C GLY A 257 1.29 0.20 -6.21
N GLY A 258 1.69 1.35 -5.68
CA GLY A 258 1.80 1.61 -4.25
C GLY A 258 3.15 1.22 -3.65
N SER A 259 3.27 1.47 -2.36
CA SER A 259 4.53 1.31 -1.61
C SER A 259 4.90 -0.15 -1.31
N CYS A 260 3.95 -1.09 -1.42
CA CYS A 260 4.13 -2.48 -0.98
C CYS A 260 4.40 -3.44 -2.15
N PHE A 261 3.43 -3.66 -3.05
CA PHE A 261 3.52 -4.73 -4.05
C PHE A 261 4.75 -4.62 -4.96
N PRO A 262 5.07 -3.48 -5.58
CA PRO A 262 6.26 -3.40 -6.44
C PRO A 262 7.55 -3.74 -5.70
N LYS A 263 7.71 -3.20 -4.49
CA LYS A 263 8.86 -3.42 -3.62
C LYS A 263 8.96 -4.88 -3.16
N ASP A 264 7.86 -5.44 -2.63
CA ASP A 264 7.89 -6.77 -2.01
C ASP A 264 8.04 -7.89 -3.04
N ILE A 265 7.52 -7.70 -4.26
CA ILE A 265 7.74 -8.62 -5.37
C ILE A 265 9.19 -8.58 -5.81
N ALA A 266 9.77 -7.40 -6.00
CA ALA A 266 11.19 -7.26 -6.34
C ALA A 266 12.09 -7.89 -5.27
N ALA A 267 11.81 -7.62 -3.98
CA ALA A 267 12.52 -8.22 -2.87
C ALA A 267 12.40 -9.76 -2.87
N PHE A 268 11.22 -10.31 -3.12
CA PHE A 268 11.04 -11.76 -3.12
C PHE A 268 11.74 -12.43 -4.32
N ILE A 269 11.80 -11.78 -5.47
CA ILE A 269 12.62 -12.24 -6.60
C ILE A 269 14.11 -12.24 -6.21
N ALA A 270 14.62 -11.14 -5.62
CA ALA A 270 16.00 -11.06 -5.18
C ALA A 270 16.35 -12.13 -4.13
N ILE A 271 15.49 -12.33 -3.14
CA ILE A 271 15.62 -13.41 -2.13
C ILE A 271 15.70 -14.78 -2.81
N SER A 272 14.81 -15.06 -3.76
CA SER A 272 14.78 -16.36 -4.47
C SER A 272 16.05 -16.60 -5.27
N ASP A 273 16.58 -15.57 -5.93
CA ASP A 273 17.84 -15.64 -6.69
C ASP A 273 19.04 -15.87 -5.77
N GLN A 274 19.12 -15.16 -4.61
CA GLN A 274 20.16 -15.36 -3.61
C GLN A 274 20.16 -16.78 -3.02
N LEU A 275 18.97 -17.39 -2.92
CA LEU A 275 18.82 -18.78 -2.48
C LEU A 275 19.11 -19.80 -3.60
N GLY A 276 19.40 -19.35 -4.82
CA GLY A 276 19.63 -20.21 -5.98
C GLY A 276 18.36 -20.88 -6.53
N VAL A 277 17.19 -20.36 -6.20
CA VAL A 277 15.86 -20.87 -6.62
C VAL A 277 15.14 -19.81 -7.44
N PRO A 278 15.35 -19.72 -8.77
CA PRO A 278 14.73 -18.68 -9.60
C PRO A 278 13.20 -18.76 -9.57
N PHE A 279 12.54 -17.64 -9.21
CA PHE A 279 11.07 -17.58 -9.13
C PHE A 279 10.48 -16.97 -10.43
N HIS A 280 10.47 -17.75 -11.51
CA HIS A 280 10.01 -17.30 -12.82
C HIS A 280 8.58 -16.78 -12.82
N LEU A 281 7.68 -17.37 -12.01
CA LEU A 281 6.30 -16.93 -11.91
C LEU A 281 6.17 -15.47 -11.47
N LEU A 282 6.98 -15.03 -10.50
CA LEU A 282 6.94 -13.63 -10.04
C LEU A 282 7.50 -12.65 -11.07
N ARG A 283 8.50 -13.05 -11.85
CA ARG A 283 8.99 -12.23 -12.96
C ARG A 283 7.90 -12.02 -14.00
N GLU A 284 7.11 -13.08 -14.26
CA GLU A 284 5.97 -12.99 -15.17
C GLU A 284 4.85 -12.09 -14.62
N VAL A 285 4.59 -12.13 -13.32
CA VAL A 285 3.65 -11.22 -12.65
C VAL A 285 4.04 -9.76 -12.87
N GLN A 286 5.33 -9.41 -12.71
CA GLN A 286 5.82 -8.06 -12.99
C GLN A 286 5.68 -7.69 -14.46
N ARG A 287 6.06 -8.60 -15.39
CA ARG A 287 5.96 -8.36 -16.82
C ARG A 287 4.52 -8.06 -17.25
N ILE A 288 3.56 -8.86 -16.80
CA ILE A 288 2.14 -8.65 -17.09
C ILE A 288 1.67 -7.29 -16.56
N ASN A 289 2.11 -6.89 -15.35
CA ASN A 289 1.76 -5.59 -14.78
C ASN A 289 2.27 -4.42 -15.64
N GLU A 290 3.50 -4.48 -16.14
CA GLU A 290 4.07 -3.46 -17.03
C GLU A 290 3.37 -3.45 -18.42
N GLU A 291 3.08 -4.62 -18.96
CA GLU A 291 2.35 -4.72 -20.22
C GLU A 291 0.94 -4.15 -20.13
N GLN A 292 0.28 -4.31 -19.00
CA GLN A 292 -1.06 -3.78 -18.79
C GLN A 292 -1.09 -2.24 -18.86
N LYS A 293 -0.11 -1.57 -18.27
CA LYS A 293 0.05 -0.12 -18.37
C LYS A 293 0.25 0.32 -19.83
N THR A 294 1.13 -0.39 -20.53
CA THR A 294 1.43 -0.13 -21.94
C THR A 294 0.19 -0.30 -22.83
N ARG A 295 -0.63 -1.35 -22.59
CA ARG A 295 -1.89 -1.57 -23.31
C ARG A 295 -2.88 -0.45 -23.11
N PHE A 296 -3.06 0.01 -21.88
CA PHE A 296 -3.97 1.11 -21.59
C PHE A 296 -3.57 2.40 -22.30
N LEU A 297 -2.29 2.78 -22.21
CA LEU A 297 -1.76 3.94 -22.93
C LEU A 297 -1.88 3.80 -24.46
N LYS A 298 -1.70 2.57 -24.99
CA LYS A 298 -1.91 2.29 -26.40
C LYS A 298 -3.37 2.56 -26.82
N THR A 299 -4.35 2.16 -26.03
CA THR A 299 -5.78 2.43 -26.29
C THR A 299 -6.05 3.94 -26.38
N ILE A 300 -5.47 4.72 -25.47
CA ILE A 300 -5.59 6.19 -25.49
C ILE A 300 -4.99 6.76 -26.79
N ARG A 301 -3.77 6.34 -27.18
CA ARG A 301 -3.09 6.80 -28.41
C ARG A 301 -3.88 6.44 -29.67
N GLU A 302 -4.33 5.21 -29.78
CA GLU A 302 -5.08 4.76 -30.97
C GLU A 302 -6.44 5.47 -31.10
N THR A 303 -7.09 5.79 -29.97
CA THR A 303 -8.37 6.51 -29.98
C THR A 303 -8.23 7.99 -30.27
N LEU A 304 -7.26 8.65 -29.64
CA LEU A 304 -7.07 10.10 -29.81
C LEU A 304 -6.17 10.48 -30.98
N TRP A 305 -5.45 9.51 -31.55
CA TRP A 305 -4.54 9.61 -32.68
C TRP A 305 -3.33 10.53 -32.42
N VAL A 306 -3.56 11.84 -32.14
CA VAL A 306 -2.51 12.82 -31.78
C VAL A 306 -2.83 13.35 -30.39
N LEU A 307 -1.88 13.24 -29.46
CA LEU A 307 -2.06 13.73 -28.09
C LEU A 307 -1.61 15.17 -27.90
N ARG A 308 -0.71 15.63 -28.75
CA ARG A 308 -0.16 16.99 -28.66
C ARG A 308 -1.26 18.04 -28.64
N GLU A 309 -1.18 18.95 -27.66
CA GLU A 309 -2.11 20.06 -27.42
C GLU A 309 -3.53 19.65 -27.02
N LYS A 310 -3.85 18.34 -26.90
CA LYS A 310 -5.13 17.91 -26.39
C LYS A 310 -5.23 18.13 -24.89
N ARG A 311 -6.36 18.71 -24.46
CA ARG A 311 -6.70 18.84 -23.03
C ARG A 311 -7.26 17.52 -22.54
N ILE A 312 -6.51 16.82 -21.67
CA ILE A 312 -6.87 15.53 -21.13
C ILE A 312 -7.03 15.65 -19.60
N ALA A 313 -8.21 15.38 -19.11
CA ALA A 313 -8.47 15.29 -17.68
C ALA A 313 -7.99 13.94 -17.14
N VAL A 314 -7.36 13.92 -15.96
CA VAL A 314 -7.01 12.69 -15.26
C VAL A 314 -7.59 12.73 -13.84
N TRP A 315 -8.46 11.79 -13.54
CA TRP A 315 -9.04 11.60 -12.21
C TRP A 315 -8.33 10.48 -11.46
N GLY A 316 -7.80 10.83 -10.30
CA GLY A 316 -6.99 9.95 -9.45
C GLY A 316 -5.50 10.06 -9.76
N LEU A 317 -4.72 10.27 -8.70
CA LEU A 317 -3.25 10.33 -8.70
C LEU A 317 -2.65 9.36 -7.66
N THR A 318 -3.42 9.01 -6.63
CA THR A 318 -3.06 7.97 -5.67
C THR A 318 -3.11 6.59 -6.32
N PHE A 319 -2.35 5.64 -5.79
CA PHE A 319 -2.29 4.29 -6.37
C PHE A 319 -3.59 3.48 -6.18
N LYS A 320 -4.41 3.88 -5.21
CA LYS A 320 -5.76 3.36 -4.92
C LYS A 320 -6.58 4.40 -4.14
N PRO A 321 -7.92 4.23 -3.98
CA PRO A 321 -8.74 5.12 -3.15
C PRO A 321 -8.39 5.01 -1.66
N ASP A 322 -8.92 5.95 -0.88
CA ASP A 322 -8.85 6.03 0.58
C ASP A 322 -7.44 6.16 1.17
N THR A 323 -6.47 6.63 0.37
CA THR A 323 -5.12 6.98 0.79
C THR A 323 -4.66 8.26 0.11
N ASP A 324 -3.62 8.89 0.65
CA ASP A 324 -2.92 10.02 0.04
C ASP A 324 -1.58 9.60 -0.62
N ASP A 325 -1.30 8.28 -0.68
CA ASP A 325 -0.04 7.74 -1.18
C ASP A 325 0.01 7.71 -2.71
N VAL A 326 1.01 8.39 -3.26
CA VAL A 326 1.28 8.48 -4.71
C VAL A 326 2.52 7.70 -5.14
N ARG A 327 3.17 7.00 -4.22
CA ARG A 327 4.39 6.22 -4.50
C ARG A 327 4.10 5.07 -5.45
N SER A 328 4.91 4.95 -6.51
CA SER A 328 4.71 3.94 -7.56
C SER A 328 3.25 3.89 -8.07
N SER A 329 2.57 5.04 -8.10
CA SER A 329 1.22 5.13 -8.62
C SER A 329 1.23 5.02 -10.13
N VAL A 330 0.47 4.05 -10.67
CA VAL A 330 0.27 3.91 -12.12
C VAL A 330 -0.41 5.14 -12.71
N ALA A 331 -1.24 5.85 -11.93
CA ALA A 331 -1.84 7.10 -12.36
C ALA A 331 -0.79 8.18 -12.66
N ILE A 332 0.23 8.30 -11.81
CA ILE A 332 1.36 9.23 -12.02
C ILE A 332 2.12 8.87 -13.31
N GLU A 333 2.37 7.58 -13.55
CA GLU A 333 3.03 7.11 -14.78
C GLU A 333 2.20 7.45 -16.04
N VAL A 334 0.87 7.31 -15.96
CA VAL A 334 -0.04 7.70 -17.04
C VAL A 334 0.04 9.19 -17.30
N VAL A 335 -0.02 10.05 -16.28
CA VAL A 335 0.12 11.51 -16.42
C VAL A 335 1.46 11.87 -17.07
N GLU A 336 2.56 11.29 -16.58
CA GLU A 336 3.91 11.51 -17.13
C GLU A 336 3.98 11.17 -18.61
N GLN A 337 3.42 10.03 -19.04
CA GLN A 337 3.44 9.63 -20.45
C GLN A 337 2.60 10.56 -21.33
N LEU A 338 1.42 10.98 -20.87
CA LEU A 338 0.58 11.94 -21.59
C LEU A 338 1.29 13.29 -21.77
N LEU A 339 1.96 13.80 -20.74
CA LEU A 339 2.76 15.03 -20.80
C LEU A 339 3.94 14.90 -21.76
N ARG A 340 4.67 13.78 -21.73
CA ARG A 340 5.79 13.51 -22.66
C ARG A 340 5.35 13.50 -24.12
N GLU A 341 4.12 13.13 -24.40
CA GLU A 341 3.52 13.14 -25.75
C GLU A 341 2.89 14.49 -26.12
N GLY A 342 3.06 15.50 -25.26
CA GLY A 342 2.65 16.88 -25.50
C GLY A 342 1.17 17.17 -25.23
N ALA A 343 0.48 16.31 -24.48
CA ALA A 343 -0.86 16.60 -24.03
C ALA A 343 -0.85 17.69 -22.93
N HIS A 344 -1.91 18.49 -22.88
CA HIS A 344 -2.19 19.39 -21.77
C HIS A 344 -3.02 18.63 -20.72
N VAL A 345 -2.34 18.15 -19.68
CA VAL A 345 -2.99 17.32 -18.65
C VAL A 345 -3.51 18.17 -17.50
N VAL A 346 -4.79 17.95 -17.15
CA VAL A 346 -5.42 18.54 -15.96
C VAL A 346 -5.79 17.40 -14.99
N ALA A 347 -5.13 17.36 -13.85
CA ALA A 347 -5.27 16.28 -12.90
C ALA A 347 -6.03 16.70 -11.65
N TYR A 348 -6.79 15.76 -11.08
CA TYR A 348 -7.45 15.91 -9.79
C TYR A 348 -7.41 14.61 -8.99
N ASP A 349 -7.19 14.73 -7.70
CA ASP A 349 -7.29 13.64 -6.73
C ASP A 349 -7.84 14.16 -5.40
N PRO A 350 -8.77 13.47 -4.73
CA PRO A 350 -9.39 13.94 -3.47
C PRO A 350 -8.41 14.11 -2.31
N LYS A 351 -7.31 13.34 -2.26
CA LYS A 351 -6.37 13.30 -1.13
C LYS A 351 -4.90 13.44 -1.54
N GLY A 352 -4.51 12.93 -2.71
CA GLY A 352 -3.12 12.84 -3.15
C GLY A 352 -2.52 14.12 -3.73
N MET A 353 -3.30 15.18 -3.94
CA MET A 353 -2.88 16.41 -4.65
C MET A 353 -1.61 17.05 -4.08
N HIS A 354 -1.51 17.14 -2.76
CA HIS A 354 -0.35 17.78 -2.12
C HIS A 354 0.95 17.03 -2.44
N LYS A 355 0.92 15.69 -2.33
CA LYS A 355 2.08 14.82 -2.61
C LYS A 355 2.39 14.76 -4.11
N ALA A 356 1.35 14.71 -4.94
CA ALA A 356 1.49 14.67 -6.40
C ALA A 356 2.17 15.92 -6.96
N ARG A 357 1.84 17.11 -6.47
CA ARG A 357 2.48 18.39 -6.88
C ARG A 357 3.99 18.43 -6.63
N ALA A 358 4.49 17.63 -5.69
CA ALA A 358 5.93 17.55 -5.41
C ALA A 358 6.69 16.62 -6.39
N ILE A 359 5.99 15.89 -7.26
CA ILE A 359 6.59 14.93 -8.19
C ILE A 359 7.05 15.67 -9.46
N LYS A 360 8.36 15.73 -9.67
CA LYS A 360 8.96 16.43 -10.81
C LYS A 360 8.50 15.90 -12.17
N ALA A 361 8.24 14.61 -12.30
CA ALA A 361 7.84 13.96 -13.54
C ALA A 361 6.51 14.48 -14.10
N ILE A 362 5.65 15.06 -13.24
CA ILE A 362 4.34 15.60 -13.60
C ILE A 362 4.19 17.09 -13.27
N ALA A 363 5.31 17.80 -13.11
CA ALA A 363 5.31 19.24 -12.74
C ALA A 363 4.60 20.13 -13.76
N ASP A 364 4.55 19.71 -15.03
CA ASP A 364 3.88 20.42 -16.12
C ASP A 364 2.37 20.16 -16.19
N ALA A 365 1.82 19.30 -15.31
CA ALA A 365 0.38 19.12 -15.22
C ALA A 365 -0.30 20.30 -14.54
N GLU A 366 -1.47 20.66 -15.01
CA GLU A 366 -2.41 21.53 -14.29
C GLU A 366 -3.12 20.73 -13.20
N PHE A 367 -3.32 21.33 -12.03
CA PHE A 367 -3.98 20.66 -10.90
C PHE A 367 -5.28 21.39 -10.55
N ALA A 368 -6.39 20.77 -10.86
CA ALA A 368 -7.72 21.30 -10.58
C ALA A 368 -8.11 21.17 -9.10
N SER A 369 -9.03 22.00 -8.62
CA SER A 369 -9.53 21.96 -7.24
C SER A 369 -10.69 20.97 -7.04
N THR A 370 -11.35 20.56 -8.15
CA THR A 370 -12.46 19.60 -8.13
C THR A 370 -12.43 18.70 -9.36
N ALA A 371 -13.10 17.55 -9.29
CA ALA A 371 -13.26 16.64 -10.43
C ALA A 371 -13.94 17.34 -11.62
N ILE A 372 -14.96 18.18 -11.37
CA ILE A 372 -15.69 18.92 -12.39
C ILE A 372 -14.81 19.99 -13.06
N GLU A 373 -13.99 20.69 -12.30
CA GLU A 373 -13.03 21.66 -12.87
C GLU A 373 -12.04 20.97 -13.80
N ALA A 374 -11.52 19.79 -13.41
CA ALA A 374 -10.55 19.06 -14.22
C ALA A 374 -11.10 18.69 -15.61
N ILE A 375 -12.38 18.33 -15.71
CA ILE A 375 -13.01 17.92 -16.99
C ILE A 375 -13.48 19.08 -17.85
N SER A 376 -13.46 20.32 -17.34
CA SER A 376 -13.97 21.48 -18.08
C SER A 376 -13.19 21.67 -19.38
N ASP A 377 -13.93 21.61 -20.51
CA ASP A 377 -13.40 21.71 -21.87
C ASP A 377 -12.37 20.59 -22.23
N ALA A 378 -12.39 19.47 -21.50
CA ALA A 378 -11.50 18.35 -21.79
C ALA A 378 -11.96 17.56 -23.02
N GLU A 379 -11.00 17.14 -23.85
CA GLU A 379 -11.23 16.29 -25.02
C GLU A 379 -11.24 14.80 -24.66
N ALA A 380 -10.75 14.45 -23.50
CA ALA A 380 -10.85 13.10 -22.94
C ALA A 380 -10.75 13.15 -21.42
N LEU A 381 -11.35 12.15 -20.77
CA LEU A 381 -11.17 11.86 -19.35
C LEU A 381 -10.48 10.51 -19.19
N VAL A 382 -9.46 10.44 -18.33
CA VAL A 382 -8.83 9.20 -17.87
C VAL A 382 -9.16 9.00 -16.40
N ILE A 383 -9.79 7.89 -16.04
CA ILE A 383 -10.02 7.49 -14.65
C ILE A 383 -8.90 6.51 -14.27
N ALA A 384 -7.98 6.95 -13.42
CA ALA A 384 -6.78 6.20 -13.05
C ALA A 384 -6.85 5.64 -11.62
N THR A 385 -7.72 6.18 -10.77
CA THR A 385 -7.99 5.67 -9.41
C THR A 385 -9.49 5.64 -9.17
N ASP A 386 -9.97 4.60 -8.51
CA ASP A 386 -11.38 4.27 -8.32
C ASP A 386 -11.98 4.92 -7.06
N TRP A 387 -11.79 6.24 -6.90
CA TRP A 387 -12.42 7.00 -5.82
C TRP A 387 -13.94 6.98 -5.92
N ASN A 388 -14.62 6.79 -4.78
CA ASN A 388 -16.09 6.76 -4.72
C ASN A 388 -16.73 8.07 -5.21
N GLU A 389 -16.04 9.21 -5.07
CA GLU A 389 -16.47 10.50 -5.63
C GLU A 389 -16.67 10.41 -7.15
N PHE A 390 -15.77 9.73 -7.86
CA PHE A 390 -15.85 9.59 -9.33
C PHE A 390 -16.97 8.63 -9.77
N ALA A 391 -17.26 7.60 -8.98
CA ALA A 391 -18.35 6.66 -9.24
C ALA A 391 -19.74 7.32 -9.14
N ASN A 392 -19.86 8.34 -8.29
CA ASN A 392 -21.10 9.04 -8.00
C ASN A 392 -21.28 10.36 -8.75
N ILE A 393 -20.44 10.63 -9.76
CA ILE A 393 -20.53 11.86 -10.55
C ILE A 393 -21.84 11.87 -11.38
N ASP A 394 -22.45 13.06 -11.51
CA ASP A 394 -23.57 13.24 -12.44
C ASP A 394 -23.07 13.16 -13.89
N LEU A 395 -23.44 12.10 -14.60
CA LEU A 395 -23.02 11.86 -15.98
C LEU A 395 -23.58 12.90 -16.97
N ALA A 396 -24.70 13.55 -16.67
CA ALA A 396 -25.19 14.63 -17.48
C ALA A 396 -24.30 15.86 -17.39
N VAL A 397 -23.85 16.19 -16.17
CA VAL A 397 -22.87 17.26 -15.93
C VAL A 397 -21.53 16.92 -16.56
N LEU A 398 -21.07 15.68 -16.41
CA LEU A 398 -19.84 15.21 -17.06
C LEU A 398 -19.91 15.39 -18.58
N ARG A 399 -21.03 15.01 -19.19
CA ARG A 399 -21.24 15.11 -20.63
C ARG A 399 -21.30 16.55 -21.13
N GLU A 400 -21.92 17.45 -20.36
CA GLU A 400 -22.05 18.86 -20.70
C GLU A 400 -20.69 19.60 -20.60
N LYS A 401 -19.88 19.29 -19.60
CA LYS A 401 -18.63 20.00 -19.31
C LYS A 401 -17.46 19.60 -20.23
N MET A 402 -17.49 18.37 -20.73
CA MET A 402 -16.45 17.89 -21.64
C MET A 402 -16.64 18.43 -23.07
N ARG A 403 -15.54 18.78 -23.73
CA ARG A 403 -15.55 19.15 -25.16
C ARG A 403 -15.90 17.95 -26.04
N THR A 404 -15.33 16.79 -25.74
CA THR A 404 -15.61 15.51 -26.39
C THR A 404 -15.93 14.45 -25.33
N PRO A 405 -17.00 13.64 -25.50
CA PRO A 405 -17.42 12.68 -24.49
C PRO A 405 -16.62 11.37 -24.59
N ILE A 406 -15.32 11.44 -24.43
CA ILE A 406 -14.41 10.28 -24.49
C ILE A 406 -13.88 9.99 -23.10
N VAL A 407 -14.15 8.77 -22.61
CA VAL A 407 -13.71 8.33 -21.26
C VAL A 407 -12.89 7.05 -21.39
N PHE A 408 -11.69 7.07 -20.81
CA PHE A 408 -10.82 5.91 -20.60
C PHE A 408 -10.86 5.53 -19.12
N ASP A 409 -11.54 4.45 -18.82
CA ASP A 409 -11.71 3.98 -17.46
C ASP A 409 -10.73 2.85 -17.15
N GLY A 410 -9.64 3.19 -16.49
CA GLY A 410 -8.57 2.27 -16.11
C GLY A 410 -8.89 1.41 -14.89
N ARG A 411 -10.08 1.60 -14.28
CA ARG A 411 -10.48 0.91 -13.05
C ARG A 411 -11.81 0.18 -13.15
N ASN A 412 -12.43 0.21 -14.33
CA ASN A 412 -13.78 -0.37 -14.54
C ASN A 412 -14.85 0.21 -13.61
N LEU A 413 -14.67 1.46 -13.21
CA LEU A 413 -15.51 2.14 -12.21
C LEU A 413 -16.93 2.40 -12.70
N LEU A 414 -17.06 2.79 -13.98
CA LEU A 414 -18.35 3.18 -14.54
C LEU A 414 -19.02 2.02 -15.30
N ASN A 415 -20.36 2.06 -15.35
CA ASN A 415 -21.15 1.06 -16.05
C ASN A 415 -21.20 1.33 -17.57
N PRO A 416 -20.78 0.41 -18.45
CA PRO A 416 -20.74 0.61 -19.90
C PRO A 416 -22.11 0.95 -20.51
N GLU A 417 -23.20 0.32 -20.01
CA GLU A 417 -24.53 0.55 -20.53
C GLU A 417 -25.03 1.96 -20.20
N THR A 418 -24.78 2.41 -18.96
CA THR A 418 -25.09 3.78 -18.54
C THR A 418 -24.28 4.79 -19.38
N MET A 419 -23.00 4.53 -19.61
CA MET A 419 -22.17 5.40 -20.45
C MET A 419 -22.69 5.49 -21.89
N ARG A 420 -23.20 4.38 -22.45
CA ARG A 420 -23.87 4.37 -23.76
C ARG A 420 -25.11 5.26 -23.77
N GLN A 421 -25.96 5.16 -22.75
CA GLN A 421 -27.21 5.95 -22.65
C GLN A 421 -26.92 7.45 -22.60
N PHE A 422 -25.82 7.86 -21.95
CA PHE A 422 -25.41 9.26 -21.90
C PHE A 422 -24.55 9.72 -23.11
N GLY A 423 -24.35 8.85 -24.10
CA GLY A 423 -23.70 9.20 -25.37
C GLY A 423 -22.15 9.34 -25.25
N PHE A 424 -21.51 8.60 -24.36
CA PHE A 424 -20.05 8.58 -24.23
C PHE A 424 -19.40 7.55 -25.14
N HIS A 425 -18.27 7.90 -25.71
CA HIS A 425 -17.26 6.93 -26.14
C HIS A 425 -16.55 6.44 -24.89
N TYR A 426 -16.73 5.17 -24.54
CA TYR A 426 -16.21 4.64 -23.29
C TYR A 426 -15.35 3.42 -23.53
N TYR A 427 -14.12 3.50 -23.00
CA TYR A 427 -13.08 2.47 -23.10
C TYR A 427 -12.71 2.02 -21.68
N SER A 428 -12.87 0.75 -21.40
CA SER A 428 -12.55 0.15 -20.11
C SER A 428 -11.71 -1.10 -20.31
N ILE A 429 -11.26 -1.71 -19.22
CA ILE A 429 -10.35 -2.86 -19.27
C ILE A 429 -11.15 -4.16 -19.38
N GLY A 430 -10.84 -4.99 -20.38
CA GLY A 430 -11.40 -6.35 -20.52
C GLY A 430 -12.91 -6.39 -20.82
N ARG A 431 -13.48 -5.29 -21.33
CA ARG A 431 -14.89 -5.18 -21.73
C ARG A 431 -15.01 -4.56 -23.13
N ALA A 432 -16.11 -4.81 -23.80
CA ALA A 432 -16.36 -4.21 -25.11
C ALA A 432 -16.43 -2.69 -25.00
N SER A 433 -15.74 -2.00 -25.92
CA SER A 433 -15.81 -0.53 -26.00
C SER A 433 -17.21 -0.07 -26.37
N VAL A 434 -17.65 1.01 -25.76
CA VAL A 434 -18.91 1.67 -26.08
C VAL A 434 -18.65 2.79 -27.07
N ARG A 435 -19.42 2.81 -28.17
CA ARG A 435 -19.44 3.91 -29.13
C ARG A 435 -20.88 4.36 -29.31
N PRO A 436 -21.20 5.66 -29.15
CA PRO A 436 -22.50 6.16 -29.49
C PRO A 436 -22.77 5.93 -30.97
N GLN A 437 -24.02 5.65 -31.33
CA GLN A 437 -24.46 5.53 -32.71
C GLN A 437 -24.51 6.89 -33.39
#